data_a44deef164705772f1e019837fa48093
#
_entry.id   a44deef164705772f1e019837fa48093
#
_cell.length_a   1.000
_cell.length_b   1.000
_cell.length_c   1.000
_cell.angle_alpha   90.00
_cell.angle_beta   90.00
_cell.angle_gamma   90.00
#
_symmetry.space_group_name_H-M   'P 1'
#
loop_
_entity.id
_entity.type
_entity.pdbx_description
1 polymer ?
#
loop_
_entity_poly.entity_id
_entity_poly.type
_entity_poly.pdbx_seq_one_letter_code
_entity_poly.pdbx_strand_id
1 'polypeptide(L)'
;MAQNKKQVEQITDMEADFAQWYTDVCKKAELIDYSSIKGMFIYRPYGYAIWENIQRILDDAFKKTGHENVYLPMLIPESLLQKEKDHVEGFAPECAWVTYGGGDKLEERYCIRPTSETLFCEHYANIIHSHRDLPKLYNQWCSVLRWEKTSRPFLRHREFLWQEGHTMHATAQQAMAETERMFNIYADFYKNVLAIPVVKGRKTDKEKFSGAEATYTVECMMHDRKALQGGTSHYFGDGFARAFDITFTGSDNQLHHPFQTSWGVSTRMIAGIIMVHGDNNGLVLPPRVAPIQVVVIPVAQHKQGVLAANQAVADRLRAAGLRVRMDDSDQSPGWKFAEYEMKGVPLRLELGPKDIEKNQCVLVRRDSGEKSFVCLDGIEEAVKTMLDAIHEGLYAKAARNLEENTYACASLEEVKEKMAQRGGFAKTMWCGDEACEIRMKEEAGVSSRCIPLEQEHLGDTCAVCGKSAKHMVYWGVAY
;
A
#
# COMPACT_ATOMS: atom_id res chain seq x y z
N MET A 1 8.20 10.80 -41.27
CA MET A 1 8.53 11.03 -39.84
C MET A 1 9.28 9.81 -39.38
N ALA A 2 10.57 9.94 -39.06
CA ALA A 2 11.38 8.82 -38.56
C ALA A 2 10.89 8.48 -37.14
N GLN A 3 10.34 7.29 -36.96
CA GLN A 3 10.10 6.74 -35.64
C GLN A 3 11.44 6.66 -34.92
N ASN A 4 11.63 7.48 -33.88
CA ASN A 4 12.72 7.30 -32.92
C ASN A 4 12.56 5.92 -32.30
N LYS A 5 13.35 4.94 -32.75
CA LYS A 5 13.46 3.64 -32.08
C LYS A 5 13.94 3.92 -30.66
N LYS A 6 13.11 3.67 -29.65
CA LYS A 6 13.54 3.67 -28.25
C LYS A 6 14.71 2.68 -28.14
N GLN A 7 15.83 3.11 -27.54
CA GLN A 7 17.02 2.28 -27.32
C GLN A 7 16.84 1.21 -26.23
N VAL A 8 15.75 1.31 -25.46
CA VAL A 8 15.42 0.38 -24.39
C VAL A 8 14.19 -0.42 -24.80
N GLU A 9 14.12 -1.69 -24.43
CA GLU A 9 12.98 -2.56 -24.70
C GLU A 9 11.67 -1.91 -24.28
N GLN A 10 10.72 -1.87 -25.21
CA GLN A 10 9.38 -1.34 -24.94
C GLN A 10 8.65 -2.26 -23.96
N ILE A 11 7.93 -1.65 -23.03
CA ILE A 11 6.89 -2.32 -22.24
C ILE A 11 5.57 -2.31 -23.05
N THR A 12 4.68 -3.21 -22.72
CA THR A 12 3.33 -3.25 -23.27
C THR A 12 2.64 -1.89 -23.08
N ASP A 13 1.84 -1.45 -24.05
CA ASP A 13 1.05 -0.23 -23.90
C ASP A 13 -0.03 -0.45 -22.83
N MET A 14 -0.15 0.50 -21.91
CA MET A 14 -1.03 0.42 -20.75
C MET A 14 -2.51 0.32 -21.12
N GLU A 15 -2.93 1.02 -22.17
CA GLU A 15 -4.32 1.01 -22.64
C GLU A 15 -4.63 -0.25 -23.46
N ALA A 16 -3.62 -0.89 -24.07
CA ALA A 16 -3.80 -2.13 -24.82
C ALA A 16 -3.92 -3.37 -23.93
N ASP A 17 -3.06 -3.50 -22.92
CA ASP A 17 -3.10 -4.57 -21.91
C ASP A 17 -2.49 -4.11 -20.59
N PHE A 18 -3.35 -3.60 -19.70
CA PHE A 18 -2.94 -3.10 -18.39
C PHE A 18 -2.28 -4.17 -17.51
N ALA A 19 -2.72 -5.42 -17.63
CA ALA A 19 -2.18 -6.52 -16.82
C ALA A 19 -0.75 -6.89 -17.24
N GLN A 20 -0.50 -6.91 -18.56
CA GLN A 20 0.83 -7.17 -19.10
C GLN A 20 1.75 -5.96 -18.87
N TRP A 21 1.27 -4.74 -19.12
CA TRP A 21 1.99 -3.50 -18.79
C TRP A 21 2.48 -3.49 -17.34
N TYR A 22 1.59 -3.79 -16.39
CA TYR A 22 1.94 -3.86 -14.97
C TYR A 22 3.07 -4.87 -14.69
N THR A 23 2.98 -6.05 -15.30
CA THR A 23 4.00 -7.10 -15.15
C THR A 23 5.34 -6.67 -15.75
N ASP A 24 5.30 -6.03 -16.92
CA ASP A 24 6.48 -5.51 -17.60
C ASP A 24 7.18 -4.43 -16.76
N VAL A 25 6.41 -3.49 -16.19
CA VAL A 25 6.95 -2.46 -15.28
C VAL A 25 7.64 -3.10 -14.07
N CYS A 26 6.99 -4.07 -13.41
CA CYS A 26 7.59 -4.75 -12.26
C CYS A 26 8.94 -5.39 -12.58
N LYS A 27 9.08 -5.99 -13.76
CA LYS A 27 10.32 -6.66 -14.21
C LYS A 27 11.36 -5.67 -14.73
N LYS A 28 10.97 -4.76 -15.63
CA LYS A 28 11.89 -3.85 -16.31
C LYS A 28 12.43 -2.75 -15.40
N ALA A 29 11.63 -2.29 -14.44
CA ALA A 29 12.11 -1.39 -13.39
C ALA A 29 12.92 -2.12 -12.29
N GLU A 30 13.18 -3.41 -12.46
CA GLU A 30 13.97 -4.24 -11.54
C GLU A 30 13.39 -4.31 -10.12
N LEU A 31 12.06 -4.38 -10.00
CA LEU A 31 11.40 -4.45 -8.69
C LEU A 31 11.36 -5.87 -8.14
N ILE A 32 11.09 -6.85 -9.02
CA ILE A 32 10.99 -8.28 -8.65
C ILE A 32 11.62 -9.19 -9.71
N ASP A 33 11.83 -10.43 -9.29
CA ASP A 33 12.07 -11.56 -10.18
C ASP A 33 11.23 -12.76 -9.76
N TYR A 34 11.05 -13.73 -10.65
CA TYR A 34 10.30 -14.95 -10.36
C TYR A 34 11.18 -15.96 -9.64
N SER A 35 10.66 -16.54 -8.55
CA SER A 35 11.29 -17.66 -7.90
C SER A 35 10.88 -18.98 -8.55
N SER A 36 11.54 -20.08 -8.14
CA SER A 36 11.16 -21.44 -8.54
C SER A 36 9.80 -21.88 -7.98
N ILE A 37 9.28 -21.16 -6.96
CA ILE A 37 8.00 -21.47 -6.33
C ILE A 37 6.92 -20.55 -6.89
N LYS A 38 5.92 -21.14 -7.54
CA LYS A 38 4.81 -20.38 -8.13
C LYS A 38 4.11 -19.51 -7.08
N GLY A 39 4.02 -18.21 -7.37
CA GLY A 39 3.35 -17.23 -6.53
C GLY A 39 4.20 -16.63 -5.42
N MET A 40 5.48 -17.01 -5.36
CA MET A 40 6.51 -16.38 -4.52
C MET A 40 7.49 -15.63 -5.41
N PHE A 41 7.87 -14.42 -5.01
CA PHE A 41 8.71 -13.53 -5.80
C PHE A 41 9.99 -13.18 -5.05
N ILE A 42 11.05 -12.96 -5.82
CA ILE A 42 12.29 -12.37 -5.31
C ILE A 42 12.13 -10.86 -5.40
N TYR A 43 12.19 -10.17 -4.28
CA TYR A 43 12.27 -8.71 -4.27
C TYR A 43 13.70 -8.31 -4.64
N ARG A 44 13.85 -7.63 -5.78
CA ARG A 44 15.17 -7.14 -6.19
C ARG A 44 15.56 -5.90 -5.35
N PRO A 45 16.85 -5.55 -5.29
CA PRO A 45 17.32 -4.46 -4.42
C PRO A 45 16.55 -3.15 -4.62
N TYR A 46 16.19 -2.77 -5.84
CA TYR A 46 15.45 -1.54 -6.10
C TYR A 46 14.01 -1.59 -5.57
N GLY A 47 13.31 -2.71 -5.80
CA GLY A 47 11.97 -2.92 -5.26
C GLY A 47 11.95 -3.03 -3.74
N TYR A 48 12.95 -3.71 -3.17
CA TYR A 48 13.07 -3.83 -1.71
C TYR A 48 13.37 -2.49 -1.04
N ALA A 49 14.20 -1.65 -1.65
CA ALA A 49 14.52 -0.31 -1.14
C ALA A 49 13.29 0.63 -1.10
N ILE A 50 12.31 0.45 -2.01
CA ILE A 50 11.02 1.15 -1.91
C ILE A 50 10.29 0.71 -0.63
N TRP A 51 10.26 -0.60 -0.37
CA TRP A 51 9.65 -1.15 0.85
C TRP A 51 10.34 -0.67 2.13
N GLU A 52 11.67 -0.64 2.16
CA GLU A 52 12.45 -0.11 3.30
C GLU A 52 12.11 1.36 3.58
N ASN A 53 11.93 2.19 2.55
CA ASN A 53 11.50 3.58 2.73
C ASN A 53 10.06 3.68 3.27
N ILE A 54 9.13 2.83 2.77
CA ILE A 54 7.77 2.75 3.30
C ILE A 54 7.81 2.33 4.77
N GLN A 55 8.53 1.25 5.08
CA GLN A 55 8.69 0.73 6.43
C GLN A 55 9.24 1.80 7.38
N ARG A 56 10.35 2.46 7.02
CA ARG A 56 10.97 3.48 7.86
C ARG A 56 10.01 4.63 8.21
N ILE A 57 9.26 5.15 7.22
CA ILE A 57 8.36 6.29 7.45
C ILE A 57 7.14 5.88 8.27
N LEU A 58 6.56 4.70 8.02
CA LEU A 58 5.43 4.19 8.79
C LEU A 58 5.85 3.81 10.22
N ASP A 59 6.99 3.14 10.37
CA ASP A 59 7.50 2.75 11.68
C ASP A 59 7.77 3.97 12.58
N ASP A 60 8.30 5.05 12.01
CA ASP A 60 8.46 6.33 12.70
C ASP A 60 7.10 6.91 13.15
N ALA A 61 6.05 6.78 12.32
CA ALA A 61 4.71 7.23 12.68
C ALA A 61 4.11 6.39 13.82
N PHE A 62 4.29 5.06 13.80
CA PHE A 62 3.82 4.16 14.85
C PHE A 62 4.55 4.43 16.18
N LYS A 63 5.86 4.59 16.16
CA LYS A 63 6.66 4.90 17.35
C LYS A 63 6.26 6.24 17.99
N LYS A 64 5.90 7.25 17.19
CA LYS A 64 5.38 8.52 17.70
C LYS A 64 4.07 8.40 18.46
N THR A 65 3.30 7.34 18.23
CA THR A 65 2.06 7.03 18.94
C THR A 65 2.26 6.01 20.07
N GLY A 66 3.51 5.67 20.41
CA GLY A 66 3.87 4.80 21.53
C GLY A 66 3.90 3.31 21.21
N HIS A 67 3.81 2.93 19.94
CA HIS A 67 3.89 1.53 19.54
C HIS A 67 5.33 1.01 19.60
N GLU A 68 5.44 -0.27 19.98
CA GLU A 68 6.70 -1.00 20.06
C GLU A 68 6.72 -2.16 19.08
N ASN A 69 7.87 -2.36 18.42
CA ASN A 69 8.03 -3.49 17.52
C ASN A 69 8.38 -4.75 18.29
N VAL A 70 7.71 -5.85 17.95
CA VAL A 70 7.97 -7.20 18.44
C VAL A 70 8.18 -8.17 17.28
N TYR A 71 8.59 -9.38 17.57
CA TYR A 71 8.65 -10.45 16.57
C TYR A 71 8.14 -11.75 17.18
N LEU A 72 7.08 -12.31 16.63
CA LEU A 72 6.48 -13.56 17.03
C LEU A 72 6.91 -14.71 16.09
N PRO A 73 6.89 -15.97 16.55
CA PRO A 73 7.22 -17.13 15.73
C PRO A 73 6.40 -17.22 14.46
N MET A 74 7.00 -17.78 13.41
CA MET A 74 6.34 -17.98 12.11
C MET A 74 5.29 -19.08 12.15
N LEU A 75 5.48 -20.10 13.00
CA LEU A 75 4.64 -21.29 13.05
C LEU A 75 3.57 -21.17 14.14
N ILE A 76 2.35 -21.53 13.79
CA ILE A 76 1.19 -21.54 14.69
C ILE A 76 0.73 -22.99 14.85
N PRO A 77 0.67 -23.55 16.08
CA PRO A 77 0.08 -24.85 16.31
C PRO A 77 -1.37 -24.92 15.85
N GLU A 78 -1.80 -26.01 15.26
CA GLU A 78 -3.19 -26.18 14.83
C GLU A 78 -4.18 -26.02 15.99
N SER A 79 -3.84 -26.55 17.16
CA SER A 79 -4.62 -26.41 18.40
C SER A 79 -4.84 -24.96 18.81
N LEU A 80 -3.85 -24.08 18.55
CA LEU A 80 -3.95 -22.65 18.85
C LEU A 80 -4.88 -21.93 17.86
N LEU A 81 -4.82 -22.29 16.57
CA LEU A 81 -5.73 -21.74 15.56
C LEU A 81 -7.19 -22.10 15.84
N GLN A 82 -7.46 -23.31 16.34
CA GLN A 82 -8.82 -23.78 16.60
C GLN A 82 -9.54 -23.11 17.77
N LYS A 83 -8.83 -22.32 18.60
CA LYS A 83 -9.45 -21.61 19.74
C LYS A 83 -10.43 -20.52 19.32
N GLU A 84 -10.25 -19.93 18.14
CA GLU A 84 -11.17 -18.94 17.59
C GLU A 84 -11.73 -19.44 16.24
N LYS A 85 -12.95 -19.98 16.29
CA LYS A 85 -13.56 -20.72 15.18
C LYS A 85 -13.82 -19.83 13.94
N ASP A 86 -14.36 -18.64 14.12
CA ASP A 86 -14.72 -17.74 13.01
C ASP A 86 -13.48 -17.26 12.26
N HIS A 87 -12.39 -17.03 12.99
CA HIS A 87 -11.09 -16.66 12.41
C HIS A 87 -10.51 -17.82 11.59
N VAL A 88 -10.57 -19.04 12.13
CA VAL A 88 -10.08 -20.25 11.45
C VAL A 88 -10.85 -20.52 10.16
N GLU A 89 -12.16 -20.44 10.18
CA GLU A 89 -13.02 -20.67 9.01
C GLU A 89 -12.68 -19.68 7.87
N GLY A 90 -12.33 -18.42 8.20
CA GLY A 90 -11.93 -17.42 7.23
C GLY A 90 -10.59 -17.72 6.54
N PHE A 91 -9.62 -18.32 7.25
CA PHE A 91 -8.27 -18.59 6.73
C PHE A 91 -7.98 -20.04 6.36
N ALA A 92 -8.80 -20.99 6.76
CA ALA A 92 -8.55 -22.42 6.53
C ALA A 92 -8.19 -22.79 5.08
N PRO A 93 -8.82 -22.21 4.04
CA PRO A 93 -8.49 -22.52 2.65
C PRO A 93 -7.11 -22.02 2.20
N GLU A 94 -6.54 -21.05 2.91
CA GLU A 94 -5.28 -20.36 2.55
C GLU A 94 -4.10 -20.82 3.42
N CYS A 95 -4.29 -21.73 4.38
CA CYS A 95 -3.23 -22.20 5.25
C CYS A 95 -2.24 -23.13 4.54
N ALA A 96 -0.96 -22.92 4.78
CA ALA A 96 0.11 -23.87 4.45
C ALA A 96 0.58 -24.57 5.73
N TRP A 97 0.72 -25.90 5.66
CA TRP A 97 0.96 -26.74 6.82
C TRP A 97 2.34 -27.39 6.80
N VAL A 98 3.06 -27.28 7.91
CA VAL A 98 4.28 -28.03 8.20
C VAL A 98 3.89 -29.28 8.97
N THR A 99 4.20 -30.45 8.39
CA THR A 99 3.85 -31.77 8.92
C THR A 99 5.05 -32.62 9.30
N TYR A 100 6.26 -32.18 8.90
CA TYR A 100 7.53 -32.85 9.21
C TYR A 100 8.53 -31.79 9.72
N GLY A 101 9.37 -32.18 10.68
CA GLY A 101 10.48 -31.39 11.19
C GLY A 101 11.67 -32.26 11.55
N GLY A 102 12.89 -31.89 11.11
CA GLY A 102 14.09 -32.68 11.38
C GLY A 102 14.12 -34.10 10.78
N GLY A 103 13.21 -34.40 9.84
CA GLY A 103 13.05 -35.73 9.27
C GLY A 103 11.90 -36.55 9.87
N ASP A 104 11.39 -36.16 11.01
CA ASP A 104 10.30 -36.86 11.69
C ASP A 104 8.93 -36.22 11.43
N LYS A 105 7.89 -37.04 11.41
CA LYS A 105 6.51 -36.55 11.36
C LYS A 105 6.17 -35.89 12.70
N LEU A 106 5.61 -34.69 12.62
CA LEU A 106 5.19 -33.97 13.81
C LEU A 106 3.93 -34.58 14.42
N GLU A 107 3.83 -34.58 15.76
CA GLU A 107 2.63 -35.03 16.49
C GLU A 107 1.44 -34.13 16.17
N GLU A 108 1.68 -32.80 16.06
CA GLU A 108 0.74 -31.79 15.66
C GLU A 108 1.30 -31.03 14.48
N ARG A 109 0.46 -30.70 13.49
CA ARG A 109 0.87 -29.86 12.36
C ARG A 109 0.89 -28.40 12.74
N TYR A 110 1.80 -27.63 12.14
CA TYR A 110 1.90 -26.22 12.32
C TYR A 110 1.51 -25.46 11.05
N CYS A 111 0.70 -24.41 11.20
CA CYS A 111 0.41 -23.48 10.13
C CYS A 111 1.54 -22.46 10.00
N ILE A 112 2.01 -22.21 8.76
CA ILE A 112 2.80 -21.00 8.52
C ILE A 112 1.83 -19.82 8.60
N ARG A 113 2.09 -18.86 9.46
CA ARG A 113 1.16 -17.77 9.80
C ARG A 113 0.57 -17.08 8.57
N PRO A 114 -0.76 -17.07 8.39
CA PRO A 114 -1.46 -16.23 7.42
C PRO A 114 -1.72 -14.84 7.99
N THR A 115 -1.74 -14.71 9.31
CA THR A 115 -1.87 -13.54 10.17
C THR A 115 -1.55 -13.97 11.61
N SER A 116 -1.40 -13.08 12.57
CA SER A 116 -0.83 -13.42 13.89
C SER A 116 -1.77 -13.16 15.08
N GLU A 117 -3.08 -12.91 14.89
CA GLU A 117 -4.02 -12.62 15.99
C GLU A 117 -3.92 -13.66 17.12
N THR A 118 -3.92 -14.94 16.76
CA THR A 118 -3.89 -16.04 17.73
C THR A 118 -2.58 -16.10 18.53
N LEU A 119 -1.43 -15.86 17.88
CA LEU A 119 -0.13 -15.78 18.55
C LEU A 119 -0.05 -14.59 19.50
N PHE A 120 -0.56 -13.43 19.08
CA PHE A 120 -0.62 -12.26 19.96
C PHE A 120 -1.52 -12.51 21.17
N CYS A 121 -2.69 -13.16 20.96
CA CYS A 121 -3.59 -13.49 22.06
C CYS A 121 -2.95 -14.46 23.06
N GLU A 122 -2.23 -15.51 22.59
CA GLU A 122 -1.49 -16.42 23.47
C GLU A 122 -0.43 -15.66 24.28
N HIS A 123 0.33 -14.79 23.62
CA HIS A 123 1.35 -13.98 24.31
C HIS A 123 0.72 -13.01 25.31
N TYR A 124 -0.35 -12.33 24.95
CA TYR A 124 -1.05 -11.38 25.82
C TYR A 124 -1.67 -12.05 27.04
N ALA A 125 -2.18 -13.28 26.92
CA ALA A 125 -2.66 -14.06 28.06
C ALA A 125 -1.58 -14.25 29.14
N ASN A 126 -0.32 -14.28 28.74
CA ASN A 126 0.82 -14.46 29.66
C ASN A 126 1.36 -13.16 30.27
N ILE A 127 1.00 -11.98 29.75
CA ILE A 127 1.61 -10.71 30.17
C ILE A 127 0.61 -9.63 30.60
N ILE A 128 -0.69 -9.86 30.43
CA ILE A 128 -1.74 -8.93 30.84
C ILE A 128 -2.46 -9.51 32.06
N HIS A 129 -2.28 -8.86 33.23
CA HIS A 129 -2.89 -9.32 34.49
C HIS A 129 -3.55 -8.18 35.26
N SER A 130 -3.19 -6.93 34.97
CA SER A 130 -3.64 -5.73 35.67
C SER A 130 -3.95 -4.62 34.67
N HIS A 131 -4.85 -3.70 35.05
CA HIS A 131 -5.10 -2.48 34.26
C HIS A 131 -3.84 -1.65 34.00
N ARG A 132 -2.78 -1.83 34.79
CA ARG A 132 -1.48 -1.16 34.61
C ARG A 132 -0.65 -1.74 33.45
N ASP A 133 -0.99 -2.94 32.98
CA ASP A 133 -0.34 -3.57 31.84
C ASP A 133 -0.90 -3.07 30.51
N LEU A 134 -2.01 -2.32 30.55
CA LEU A 134 -2.72 -1.80 29.37
C LEU A 134 -2.52 -0.30 29.21
N PRO A 135 -2.53 0.25 27.96
CA PRO A 135 -2.67 -0.53 26.74
C PRO A 135 -1.37 -1.28 26.38
N LYS A 136 -1.53 -2.43 25.66
CA LYS A 136 -0.42 -3.05 24.92
C LYS A 136 -0.50 -2.61 23.47
N LEU A 137 0.58 -2.00 22.96
CA LEU A 137 0.64 -1.38 21.65
C LEU A 137 1.78 -2.00 20.84
N TYR A 138 1.55 -3.20 20.31
CA TYR A 138 2.58 -3.94 19.57
C TYR A 138 2.35 -3.96 18.08
N ASN A 139 3.44 -3.88 17.35
CA ASN A 139 3.54 -3.99 15.91
C ASN A 139 4.62 -5.00 15.52
N GLN A 140 4.44 -5.74 14.42
CA GLN A 140 5.54 -6.50 13.85
C GLN A 140 5.64 -6.29 12.33
N TRP A 141 6.89 -6.22 11.88
CA TRP A 141 7.26 -6.25 10.47
C TRP A 141 7.69 -7.68 10.13
N CYS A 142 6.97 -8.34 9.24
CA CYS A 142 7.23 -9.74 8.96
C CYS A 142 6.73 -10.15 7.58
N SER A 143 6.96 -11.43 7.20
CA SER A 143 6.24 -12.08 6.12
C SER A 143 5.10 -12.94 6.66
N VAL A 144 4.09 -13.11 5.83
CA VAL A 144 2.98 -14.06 6.03
C VAL A 144 2.77 -14.86 4.76
N LEU A 145 2.12 -16.02 4.90
CA LEU A 145 1.88 -16.93 3.80
C LEU A 145 0.38 -17.25 3.68
N ARG A 146 -0.18 -16.93 2.51
CA ARG A 146 -1.57 -17.26 2.13
C ARG A 146 -1.54 -18.02 0.80
N TRP A 147 -2.08 -19.23 0.80
CA TRP A 147 -1.97 -20.13 -0.35
C TRP A 147 -2.92 -19.74 -1.48
N GLU A 148 -2.65 -18.59 -2.08
CA GLU A 148 -3.43 -18.01 -3.18
C GLU A 148 -3.38 -18.86 -4.45
N LYS A 149 -4.53 -19.00 -5.12
CA LYS A 149 -4.64 -19.74 -6.39
C LYS A 149 -4.03 -18.98 -7.56
N THR A 150 -4.24 -17.66 -7.58
CA THR A 150 -3.70 -16.74 -8.59
C THR A 150 -2.76 -15.76 -7.92
N SER A 151 -1.64 -15.44 -8.57
CA SER A 151 -0.65 -14.52 -8.04
C SER A 151 -0.30 -13.43 -9.06
N ARG A 152 -0.04 -12.23 -8.56
CA ARG A 152 0.46 -11.08 -9.33
C ARG A 152 1.41 -10.28 -8.45
N PRO A 153 2.59 -9.86 -8.95
CA PRO A 153 3.58 -9.13 -8.17
C PRO A 153 2.97 -7.99 -7.36
N PHE A 154 3.33 -7.87 -6.09
CA PHE A 154 2.86 -6.88 -5.09
C PHE A 154 1.35 -6.86 -4.81
N LEU A 155 0.49 -7.33 -5.69
CA LEU A 155 -0.97 -7.33 -5.51
C LEU A 155 -1.47 -8.54 -4.73
N ARG A 156 -1.03 -9.72 -5.16
CA ARG A 156 -1.47 -11.00 -4.59
C ARG A 156 -0.33 -12.02 -4.70
N HIS A 157 0.31 -12.28 -3.59
CA HIS A 157 1.40 -13.25 -3.45
C HIS A 157 0.99 -14.37 -2.52
N ARG A 158 1.65 -15.52 -2.62
CA ARG A 158 1.57 -16.54 -1.59
C ARG A 158 2.32 -16.13 -0.34
N GLU A 159 3.53 -15.62 -0.47
CA GLU A 159 4.28 -14.99 0.61
C GLU A 159 4.42 -13.50 0.30
N PHE A 160 4.14 -12.65 1.27
CA PHE A 160 4.32 -11.20 1.13
C PHE A 160 4.80 -10.56 2.43
N LEU A 161 5.49 -9.45 2.28
CA LEU A 161 5.93 -8.63 3.39
C LEU A 161 4.81 -7.67 3.79
N TRP A 162 4.66 -7.51 5.08
CA TRP A 162 3.66 -6.61 5.63
C TRP A 162 4.06 -6.07 7.01
N GLN A 163 3.24 -5.22 7.53
CA GLN A 163 3.17 -4.82 8.90
C GLN A 163 1.80 -5.24 9.43
N GLU A 164 1.78 -5.78 10.62
CA GLU A 164 0.58 -6.05 11.39
C GLU A 164 0.75 -5.52 12.81
N GLY A 165 -0.19 -4.68 13.23
CA GLY A 165 -0.26 -4.24 14.61
C GLY A 165 -1.39 -4.93 15.34
N HIS A 166 -1.17 -5.26 16.60
CA HIS A 166 -2.14 -5.90 17.47
C HIS A 166 -2.08 -5.23 18.83
N THR A 167 -3.21 -4.68 19.28
CA THR A 167 -3.24 -3.91 20.53
C THR A 167 -4.33 -4.40 21.46
N MET A 168 -4.13 -4.22 22.77
CA MET A 168 -5.11 -4.52 23.79
C MET A 168 -5.35 -3.29 24.67
N HIS A 169 -6.60 -3.04 25.00
CA HIS A 169 -7.06 -1.85 25.70
C HIS A 169 -8.01 -2.22 26.83
N ALA A 170 -8.03 -1.40 27.89
CA ALA A 170 -8.91 -1.64 29.03
C ALA A 170 -10.39 -1.40 28.74
N THR A 171 -10.69 -0.54 27.77
CA THR A 171 -12.08 -0.17 27.43
C THR A 171 -12.33 -0.21 25.91
N ALA A 172 -13.60 -0.47 25.54
CA ALA A 172 -14.03 -0.40 24.15
C ALA A 172 -13.74 0.96 23.51
N GLN A 173 -13.94 2.05 24.26
CA GLN A 173 -13.69 3.40 23.77
C GLN A 173 -12.21 3.61 23.41
N GLN A 174 -11.28 3.12 24.25
CA GLN A 174 -9.84 3.19 23.95
C GLN A 174 -9.48 2.39 22.70
N ALA A 175 -10.01 1.18 22.56
CA ALA A 175 -9.78 0.33 21.39
C ALA A 175 -10.35 0.94 20.10
N MET A 176 -11.55 1.52 20.15
CA MET A 176 -12.13 2.25 19.01
C MET A 176 -11.28 3.46 18.61
N ALA A 177 -10.82 4.24 19.58
CA ALA A 177 -9.95 5.39 19.32
C ALA A 177 -8.61 4.96 18.69
N GLU A 178 -8.08 3.80 19.10
CA GLU A 178 -6.88 3.23 18.49
C GLU A 178 -7.14 2.74 17.06
N THR A 179 -8.25 2.06 16.83
CA THR A 179 -8.67 1.64 15.49
C THR A 179 -8.75 2.83 14.53
N GLU A 180 -9.35 3.93 14.97
CA GLU A 180 -9.46 5.16 14.19
C GLU A 180 -8.10 5.84 13.98
N ARG A 181 -7.26 5.89 15.02
CA ARG A 181 -5.89 6.47 14.94
C ARG A 181 -5.07 5.80 13.86
N MET A 182 -4.99 4.47 13.86
CA MET A 182 -4.19 3.71 12.91
C MET A 182 -4.74 3.81 11.48
N PHE A 183 -6.04 3.80 11.34
CA PHE A 183 -6.72 4.04 10.08
C PHE A 183 -6.38 5.43 9.49
N ASN A 184 -6.35 6.49 10.31
CA ASN A 184 -5.97 7.82 9.88
C ASN A 184 -4.48 7.92 9.51
N ILE A 185 -3.59 7.24 10.25
CA ILE A 185 -2.16 7.15 9.87
C ILE A 185 -2.00 6.57 8.46
N TYR A 186 -2.76 5.52 8.12
CA TYR A 186 -2.71 4.97 6.78
C TYR A 186 -3.23 5.94 5.71
N ALA A 187 -4.35 6.59 5.95
CA ALA A 187 -4.90 7.57 5.03
C ALA A 187 -3.93 8.74 4.78
N ASP A 188 -3.32 9.26 5.85
CA ASP A 188 -2.32 10.32 5.79
C ASP A 188 -1.04 9.87 5.07
N PHE A 189 -0.62 8.62 5.29
CA PHE A 189 0.53 8.04 4.58
C PHE A 189 0.28 7.94 3.08
N TYR A 190 -0.90 7.45 2.67
CA TYR A 190 -1.27 7.41 1.25
C TYR A 190 -1.23 8.79 0.61
N LYS A 191 -1.82 9.79 1.25
CA LYS A 191 -1.84 11.17 0.76
C LYS A 191 -0.44 11.81 0.75
N ASN A 192 0.21 11.82 1.91
CA ASN A 192 1.40 12.65 2.14
C ASN A 192 2.71 11.97 1.72
N VAL A 193 2.73 10.64 1.56
CA VAL A 193 3.95 9.90 1.21
C VAL A 193 3.84 9.23 -0.15
N LEU A 194 2.71 8.59 -0.45
CA LEU A 194 2.49 7.88 -1.71
C LEU A 194 1.86 8.78 -2.80
N ALA A 195 1.42 9.98 -2.47
CA ALA A 195 0.69 10.88 -3.37
C ALA A 195 -0.57 10.25 -3.97
N ILE A 196 -1.27 9.41 -3.20
CA ILE A 196 -2.47 8.69 -3.62
C ILE A 196 -3.68 9.15 -2.79
N PRO A 197 -4.74 9.68 -3.41
CA PRO A 197 -6.00 9.98 -2.73
C PRO A 197 -6.73 8.69 -2.38
N VAL A 198 -7.42 8.70 -1.24
CA VAL A 198 -8.14 7.52 -0.73
C VAL A 198 -9.56 7.88 -0.31
N VAL A 199 -10.48 6.93 -0.49
CA VAL A 199 -11.80 6.96 0.13
C VAL A 199 -11.71 6.22 1.47
N LYS A 200 -12.10 6.92 2.54
CA LYS A 200 -12.10 6.41 3.92
C LYS A 200 -13.47 5.92 4.30
N GLY A 201 -13.58 4.70 4.82
CA GLY A 201 -14.87 4.18 5.23
C GLY A 201 -14.80 2.90 6.05
N ARG A 202 -16.00 2.44 6.46
CA ARG A 202 -16.21 1.18 7.15
C ARG A 202 -16.67 0.12 6.14
N LYS A 203 -16.19 -1.11 6.28
CA LYS A 203 -16.70 -2.26 5.52
C LYS A 203 -18.14 -2.62 5.95
N THR A 204 -18.92 -3.17 5.02
CA THR A 204 -20.18 -3.81 5.35
C THR A 204 -19.94 -5.05 6.21
N ASP A 205 -21.00 -5.55 6.88
CA ASP A 205 -20.87 -6.74 7.71
C ASP A 205 -20.45 -7.98 6.92
N LYS A 206 -20.76 -8.02 5.63
CA LYS A 206 -20.33 -9.07 4.70
C LYS A 206 -18.87 -9.00 4.33
N GLU A 207 -18.32 -7.80 4.16
CA GLU A 207 -16.95 -7.57 3.68
C GLU A 207 -15.95 -7.28 4.82
N LYS A 208 -16.41 -7.23 6.07
CA LYS A 208 -15.52 -7.02 7.23
C LYS A 208 -14.60 -8.22 7.45
N PHE A 209 -13.49 -7.99 8.12
CA PHE A 209 -12.53 -9.01 8.49
C PHE A 209 -13.19 -10.05 9.44
N SER A 210 -12.87 -11.32 9.22
CA SER A 210 -13.43 -12.44 9.98
C SER A 210 -13.07 -12.34 11.47
N GLY A 211 -14.04 -12.39 12.35
CA GLY A 211 -13.89 -12.19 13.79
C GLY A 211 -13.93 -10.74 14.26
N ALA A 212 -13.89 -9.75 13.36
CA ALA A 212 -14.00 -8.34 13.73
C ALA A 212 -15.44 -7.86 13.88
N GLU A 213 -15.71 -7.00 14.87
CA GLU A 213 -16.99 -6.29 15.00
C GLU A 213 -17.09 -5.15 13.98
N ALA A 214 -15.96 -4.48 13.69
CA ALA A 214 -15.88 -3.43 12.69
C ALA A 214 -14.52 -3.47 11.95
N THR A 215 -14.57 -3.21 10.64
CA THR A 215 -13.38 -3.06 9.80
C THR A 215 -13.43 -1.72 9.09
N TYR A 216 -12.41 -0.89 9.28
CA TYR A 216 -12.18 0.35 8.54
C TYR A 216 -11.17 0.12 7.44
N THR A 217 -11.31 0.83 6.33
CA THR A 217 -10.50 0.65 5.12
C THR A 217 -10.18 1.95 4.44
N VAL A 218 -9.00 2.02 3.82
CA VAL A 218 -8.65 3.03 2.83
C VAL A 218 -8.73 2.40 1.45
N GLU A 219 -9.55 2.95 0.57
CA GLU A 219 -9.79 2.44 -0.78
C GLU A 219 -9.19 3.40 -1.80
N CYS A 220 -8.40 2.88 -2.73
CA CYS A 220 -7.75 3.63 -3.79
C CYS A 220 -8.37 3.28 -5.15
N MET A 221 -8.35 4.22 -6.08
CA MET A 221 -8.68 3.96 -7.48
C MET A 221 -7.40 3.87 -8.31
N MET A 222 -7.25 2.78 -9.06
CA MET A 222 -6.14 2.54 -9.96
C MET A 222 -6.40 3.19 -11.32
N HIS A 223 -5.39 3.25 -12.18
CA HIS A 223 -5.51 3.83 -13.52
C HIS A 223 -6.57 3.12 -14.37
N ASP A 224 -6.65 1.79 -14.29
CA ASP A 224 -7.69 0.99 -14.96
C ASP A 224 -9.07 1.07 -14.27
N ARG A 225 -9.23 2.02 -13.34
CA ARG A 225 -10.48 2.33 -12.64
C ARG A 225 -11.02 1.21 -11.74
N LYS A 226 -10.19 0.25 -11.38
CA LYS A 226 -10.50 -0.73 -10.34
C LYS A 226 -10.10 -0.24 -8.96
N ALA A 227 -10.77 -0.78 -7.95
CA ALA A 227 -10.49 -0.50 -6.55
C ALA A 227 -9.32 -1.34 -6.04
N LEU A 228 -8.45 -0.71 -5.24
CA LEU A 228 -7.45 -1.37 -4.44
C LEU A 228 -7.66 -1.03 -2.97
N GLN A 229 -7.83 -2.08 -2.13
CA GLN A 229 -7.81 -1.91 -0.68
C GLN A 229 -6.37 -1.63 -0.24
N GLY A 230 -6.13 -0.41 0.25
CA GLY A 230 -4.80 0.07 0.61
C GLY A 230 -4.32 -0.33 1.99
N GLY A 231 -5.25 -0.48 2.93
CA GLY A 231 -4.95 -0.88 4.31
C GLY A 231 -6.23 -0.97 5.12
N THR A 232 -6.19 -1.71 6.22
CA THR A 232 -7.34 -1.92 7.11
C THR A 232 -6.99 -1.75 8.57
N SER A 233 -7.97 -1.34 9.35
CA SER A 233 -7.91 -1.30 10.81
C SER A 233 -9.19 -1.92 11.38
N HIS A 234 -9.02 -2.87 12.30
CA HIS A 234 -10.10 -3.73 12.80
C HIS A 234 -10.32 -3.50 14.29
N TYR A 235 -11.58 -3.43 14.69
CA TYR A 235 -12.01 -3.50 16.07
C TYR A 235 -12.66 -4.85 16.32
N PHE A 236 -12.16 -5.61 17.29
CA PHE A 236 -12.61 -6.97 17.60
C PHE A 236 -13.53 -7.05 18.83
N GLY A 237 -13.79 -5.94 19.53
CA GLY A 237 -14.43 -6.05 20.82
C GLY A 237 -13.55 -6.82 21.82
N ASP A 238 -14.18 -7.64 22.65
CA ASP A 238 -13.50 -8.53 23.62
C ASP A 238 -13.59 -10.03 23.24
N GLY A 239 -14.04 -10.35 22.02
CA GLY A 239 -14.27 -11.72 21.58
C GLY A 239 -13.02 -12.59 21.62
N PHE A 240 -11.90 -12.13 21.07
CA PHE A 240 -10.63 -12.84 21.15
C PHE A 240 -10.12 -12.96 22.58
N ALA A 241 -10.25 -11.91 23.38
CA ALA A 241 -9.83 -11.95 24.80
C ALA A 241 -10.59 -13.02 25.58
N ARG A 242 -11.89 -13.19 25.30
CA ARG A 242 -12.71 -14.28 25.88
C ARG A 242 -12.29 -15.66 25.38
N ALA A 243 -12.05 -15.81 24.09
CA ALA A 243 -11.67 -17.09 23.49
C ALA A 243 -10.29 -17.58 23.97
N PHE A 244 -9.41 -16.66 24.36
CA PHE A 244 -8.06 -16.96 24.86
C PHE A 244 -7.90 -16.76 26.37
N ASP A 245 -9.00 -16.58 27.13
CA ASP A 245 -9.01 -16.35 28.58
C ASP A 245 -8.11 -15.20 29.05
N ILE A 246 -7.96 -14.15 28.24
CA ILE A 246 -7.20 -12.97 28.60
C ILE A 246 -8.02 -12.14 29.57
N THR A 247 -7.56 -12.01 30.81
CA THR A 247 -8.23 -11.23 31.84
C THR A 247 -7.26 -10.33 32.56
N PHE A 248 -7.75 -9.20 33.06
CA PHE A 248 -6.99 -8.29 33.91
C PHE A 248 -7.82 -7.80 35.09
N THR A 249 -7.15 -7.53 36.19
CA THR A 249 -7.76 -6.87 37.34
C THR A 249 -7.87 -5.39 37.09
N GLY A 250 -9.08 -4.86 37.04
CA GLY A 250 -9.39 -3.44 36.89
C GLY A 250 -9.04 -2.62 38.13
N SER A 251 -9.12 -1.29 38.01
CA SER A 251 -8.98 -0.37 39.14
C SER A 251 -10.11 -0.52 40.18
N ASP A 252 -11.20 -1.17 39.81
CA ASP A 252 -12.33 -1.56 40.66
C ASP A 252 -12.13 -2.89 41.39
N ASN A 253 -10.96 -3.52 41.26
CA ASN A 253 -10.63 -4.86 41.76
C ASN A 253 -11.51 -6.00 41.22
N GLN A 254 -12.15 -5.79 40.04
CA GLN A 254 -12.91 -6.82 39.33
C GLN A 254 -12.08 -7.34 38.15
N LEU A 255 -12.41 -8.59 37.70
CA LEU A 255 -11.83 -9.16 36.49
C LEU A 255 -12.59 -8.68 35.26
N HIS A 256 -11.83 -8.22 34.28
CA HIS A 256 -12.32 -7.75 33.00
C HIS A 256 -11.59 -8.44 31.84
N HIS A 257 -12.22 -8.50 30.68
CA HIS A 257 -11.56 -8.84 29.42
C HIS A 257 -11.12 -7.57 28.70
N PRO A 258 -9.90 -7.48 28.16
CA PRO A 258 -9.47 -6.35 27.36
C PRO A 258 -10.11 -6.35 25.96
N PHE A 259 -10.15 -5.18 25.34
CA PHE A 259 -10.65 -4.96 23.99
C PHE A 259 -9.49 -4.92 22.99
N GLN A 260 -9.65 -5.62 21.87
CA GLN A 260 -8.57 -5.84 20.90
C GLN A 260 -8.78 -5.04 19.62
N THR A 261 -7.66 -4.59 19.03
CA THR A 261 -7.59 -4.10 17.66
C THR A 261 -6.51 -4.83 16.88
N SER A 262 -6.65 -4.89 15.55
CA SER A 262 -5.53 -5.16 14.65
C SER A 262 -5.59 -4.25 13.42
N TRP A 263 -4.44 -4.01 12.82
CA TRP A 263 -4.33 -3.11 11.68
C TRP A 263 -3.10 -3.47 10.84
N GLY A 264 -3.22 -3.34 9.52
CA GLY A 264 -2.15 -3.83 8.65
C GLY A 264 -2.13 -3.20 7.27
N VAL A 265 -0.90 -3.11 6.73
CA VAL A 265 -0.58 -2.77 5.36
C VAL A 265 0.54 -3.66 4.84
N SER A 266 0.59 -3.86 3.54
CA SER A 266 1.54 -4.77 2.91
C SER A 266 2.26 -4.10 1.74
N THR A 267 3.16 -4.84 1.11
CA THR A 267 3.80 -4.47 -0.17
C THR A 267 2.80 -4.19 -1.30
N ARG A 268 1.49 -4.41 -1.07
CA ARG A 268 0.42 -3.94 -1.96
C ARG A 268 0.45 -2.42 -2.18
N MET A 269 1.02 -1.65 -1.26
CA MET A 269 1.28 -0.22 -1.46
C MET A 269 2.16 0.05 -2.68
N ILE A 270 3.14 -0.81 -2.97
CA ILE A 270 4.00 -0.70 -4.17
C ILE A 270 3.16 -0.92 -5.44
N ALA A 271 2.24 -1.90 -5.41
CA ALA A 271 1.30 -2.08 -6.52
C ALA A 271 0.44 -0.84 -6.74
N GLY A 272 -0.04 -0.21 -5.66
CA GLY A 272 -0.78 1.05 -5.71
C GLY A 272 0.04 2.16 -6.39
N ILE A 273 1.31 2.34 -6.02
CA ILE A 273 2.20 3.32 -6.65
C ILE A 273 2.32 3.06 -8.16
N ILE A 274 2.59 1.81 -8.56
CA ILE A 274 2.73 1.44 -9.98
C ILE A 274 1.45 1.76 -10.76
N MET A 275 0.30 1.31 -10.24
CA MET A 275 -0.98 1.39 -10.95
C MET A 275 -1.62 2.79 -10.93
N VAL A 276 -1.22 3.67 -10.00
CA VAL A 276 -1.73 5.05 -9.94
C VAL A 276 -0.84 6.01 -10.72
N HIS A 277 0.48 5.88 -10.61
CA HIS A 277 1.42 6.87 -11.12
C HIS A 277 2.17 6.44 -12.37
N GLY A 278 2.36 5.14 -12.59
CA GLY A 278 3.09 4.62 -13.76
C GLY A 278 2.49 5.04 -15.09
N ASP A 279 3.30 5.00 -16.13
CA ASP A 279 2.92 5.34 -17.50
C ASP A 279 3.56 4.40 -18.54
N ASN A 280 3.40 4.69 -19.82
CA ASN A 280 3.98 3.88 -20.91
C ASN A 280 5.51 4.00 -21.03
N ASN A 281 6.17 4.80 -20.20
CA ASN A 281 7.63 4.86 -20.09
C ASN A 281 8.16 4.10 -18.85
N GLY A 282 7.26 3.59 -18.00
CA GLY A 282 7.60 2.76 -16.84
C GLY A 282 7.07 3.29 -15.52
N LEU A 283 7.84 3.08 -14.47
CA LEU A 283 7.51 3.50 -13.10
C LEU A 283 7.60 5.02 -12.95
N VAL A 284 6.74 5.58 -12.12
CA VAL A 284 6.81 6.97 -11.63
C VAL A 284 6.72 6.94 -10.11
N LEU A 285 7.81 7.29 -9.44
CA LEU A 285 7.86 7.19 -7.98
C LEU A 285 7.55 8.52 -7.30
N PRO A 286 6.67 8.52 -6.29
CA PRO A 286 6.58 9.62 -5.35
C PRO A 286 7.95 9.86 -4.68
N PRO A 287 8.43 11.10 -4.63
CA PRO A 287 9.80 11.39 -4.17
C PRO A 287 10.12 10.87 -2.77
N ARG A 288 9.14 10.79 -1.88
CA ARG A 288 9.36 10.39 -0.49
C ARG A 288 9.73 8.93 -0.33
N VAL A 289 9.26 8.04 -1.22
CA VAL A 289 9.58 6.60 -1.20
C VAL A 289 10.59 6.18 -2.26
N ALA A 290 10.96 7.04 -3.20
CA ALA A 290 11.93 6.73 -4.24
C ALA A 290 13.30 6.36 -3.65
N PRO A 291 13.90 5.20 -3.98
CA PRO A 291 15.26 4.86 -3.54
C PRO A 291 16.31 5.86 -4.02
N ILE A 292 16.09 6.41 -5.20
CA ILE A 292 16.87 7.47 -5.81
C ILE A 292 15.90 8.62 -6.07
N GLN A 293 16.11 9.76 -5.39
CA GLN A 293 15.31 10.98 -5.63
C GLN A 293 15.84 11.78 -6.80
N VAL A 294 17.17 11.80 -6.92
CA VAL A 294 17.87 12.52 -7.98
C VAL A 294 18.95 11.61 -8.58
N VAL A 295 18.92 11.43 -9.88
CA VAL A 295 20.04 10.84 -10.60
C VAL A 295 20.84 11.95 -11.26
N VAL A 296 22.15 12.00 -11.02
CA VAL A 296 23.09 12.93 -11.65
C VAL A 296 23.77 12.23 -12.81
N ILE A 297 23.62 12.76 -14.02
CA ILE A 297 24.14 12.16 -15.24
C ILE A 297 25.14 13.12 -15.90
N PRO A 298 26.45 12.79 -15.88
CA PRO A 298 27.45 13.54 -16.59
C PRO A 298 27.23 13.49 -18.10
N VAL A 299 27.09 14.65 -18.75
CA VAL A 299 27.01 14.77 -20.21
C VAL A 299 28.40 15.02 -20.77
N ALA A 300 28.81 14.20 -21.74
CA ALA A 300 30.19 14.23 -22.27
C ALA A 300 31.27 14.03 -21.16
N GLN A 301 31.07 13.01 -20.33
CA GLN A 301 31.91 12.71 -19.15
C GLN A 301 33.39 12.52 -19.43
N HIS A 302 33.79 12.24 -20.70
CA HIS A 302 35.18 12.13 -21.13
C HIS A 302 35.92 13.47 -21.16
N LYS A 303 35.19 14.58 -21.11
CA LYS A 303 35.83 15.92 -21.09
C LYS A 303 36.34 16.26 -19.70
N GLN A 304 37.48 16.99 -19.69
CA GLN A 304 38.13 17.36 -18.44
C GLN A 304 37.21 18.17 -17.52
N GLY A 305 37.21 17.82 -16.23
CA GLY A 305 36.45 18.50 -15.18
C GLY A 305 34.98 18.09 -15.06
N VAL A 306 34.38 17.42 -16.07
CA VAL A 306 32.93 17.08 -16.03
C VAL A 306 32.60 16.11 -14.91
N LEU A 307 33.36 15.03 -14.76
CA LEU A 307 33.09 14.06 -13.68
C LEU A 307 33.24 14.69 -12.28
N ALA A 308 34.31 15.51 -12.09
CA ALA A 308 34.54 16.16 -10.81
C ALA A 308 33.42 17.17 -10.45
N ALA A 309 32.91 17.92 -11.43
CA ALA A 309 31.80 18.86 -11.22
C ALA A 309 30.51 18.13 -10.88
N ASN A 310 30.19 17.02 -11.59
CA ASN A 310 29.01 16.19 -11.28
C ASN A 310 29.12 15.55 -9.91
N GLN A 311 30.30 15.03 -9.53
CA GLN A 311 30.51 14.46 -8.19
C GLN A 311 30.33 15.52 -7.11
N ALA A 312 30.87 16.73 -7.28
CA ALA A 312 30.70 17.82 -6.32
C ALA A 312 29.21 18.19 -6.11
N VAL A 313 28.42 18.26 -7.19
CA VAL A 313 26.98 18.52 -7.10
C VAL A 313 26.26 17.36 -6.41
N ALA A 314 26.57 16.11 -6.77
CA ALA A 314 25.98 14.93 -6.13
C ALA A 314 26.26 14.89 -4.62
N ASP A 315 27.48 15.23 -4.21
CA ASP A 315 27.87 15.24 -2.79
C ASP A 315 27.17 16.36 -2.00
N ARG A 316 27.02 17.54 -2.59
CA ARG A 316 26.22 18.64 -2.01
C ARG A 316 24.77 18.20 -1.77
N LEU A 317 24.14 17.59 -2.76
CA LEU A 317 22.75 17.11 -2.65
C LEU A 317 22.62 15.99 -1.59
N ARG A 318 23.60 15.07 -1.50
CA ARG A 318 23.64 14.04 -0.43
C ARG A 318 23.79 14.68 0.95
N ALA A 319 24.68 15.65 1.08
CA ALA A 319 24.86 16.40 2.34
C ALA A 319 23.59 17.15 2.76
N ALA A 320 22.74 17.56 1.80
CA ALA A 320 21.42 18.14 2.05
C ALA A 320 20.33 17.10 2.42
N GLY A 321 20.70 15.82 2.60
CA GLY A 321 19.79 14.75 3.02
C GLY A 321 19.03 14.06 1.88
N LEU A 322 19.40 14.29 0.62
CA LEU A 322 18.75 13.69 -0.54
C LEU A 322 19.37 12.33 -0.89
N ARG A 323 18.55 11.39 -1.38
CA ARG A 323 19.02 10.11 -1.93
C ARG A 323 19.43 10.30 -3.38
N VAL A 324 20.75 10.41 -3.59
CA VAL A 324 21.33 10.77 -4.89
C VAL A 324 22.23 9.66 -5.43
N ARG A 325 22.00 9.29 -6.69
CA ARG A 325 22.90 8.44 -7.46
C ARG A 325 23.59 9.27 -8.55
N MET A 326 24.90 9.15 -8.67
CA MET A 326 25.63 9.60 -9.85
C MET A 326 25.87 8.38 -10.74
N ASP A 327 25.59 8.50 -12.03
CA ASP A 327 25.87 7.44 -13.01
C ASP A 327 27.01 7.87 -13.93
N ASP A 328 28.20 7.42 -13.57
CA ASP A 328 29.46 7.62 -14.29
C ASP A 328 29.85 6.39 -15.16
N SER A 329 28.94 5.43 -15.34
CA SER A 329 29.16 4.27 -16.20
C SER A 329 29.49 4.69 -17.64
N ASP A 330 30.00 3.76 -18.43
CA ASP A 330 30.37 3.97 -19.83
C ASP A 330 29.18 3.93 -20.81
N GLN A 331 27.96 3.74 -20.29
CA GLN A 331 26.73 3.79 -21.08
C GLN A 331 26.48 5.19 -21.68
N SER A 332 25.82 5.21 -22.84
CA SER A 332 25.45 6.48 -23.48
C SER A 332 24.45 7.29 -22.61
N PRO A 333 24.46 8.63 -22.67
CA PRO A 333 23.47 9.43 -21.94
C PRO A 333 22.02 9.04 -22.26
N GLY A 334 21.70 8.73 -23.52
CA GLY A 334 20.36 8.31 -23.92
C GLY A 334 19.93 6.99 -23.28
N TRP A 335 20.85 6.04 -23.12
CA TRP A 335 20.60 4.81 -22.39
C TRP A 335 20.32 5.08 -20.90
N LYS A 336 21.19 5.88 -20.27
CA LYS A 336 21.00 6.28 -18.86
C LYS A 336 19.66 6.98 -18.64
N PHE A 337 19.27 7.87 -19.54
CA PHE A 337 17.98 8.56 -19.45
C PHE A 337 16.80 7.58 -19.47
N ALA A 338 16.80 6.63 -20.41
CA ALA A 338 15.75 5.63 -20.52
C ALA A 338 15.72 4.67 -19.31
N GLU A 339 16.88 4.28 -18.80
CA GLU A 339 17.01 3.42 -17.62
C GLU A 339 16.39 4.04 -16.37
N TYR A 340 16.73 5.28 -16.06
CA TYR A 340 16.19 5.98 -14.89
C TYR A 340 14.76 6.47 -15.08
N GLU A 341 14.32 6.67 -16.32
CA GLU A 341 12.92 6.90 -16.66
C GLU A 341 12.08 5.64 -16.39
N MET A 342 12.53 4.45 -16.83
CA MET A 342 11.91 3.17 -16.53
C MET A 342 11.82 2.90 -15.02
N LYS A 343 12.88 3.20 -14.29
CA LYS A 343 12.93 3.06 -12.82
C LYS A 343 12.14 4.12 -12.06
N GLY A 344 11.57 5.09 -12.76
CA GLY A 344 10.71 6.12 -12.17
C GLY A 344 11.42 7.08 -11.22
N VAL A 345 12.73 7.33 -11.43
CA VAL A 345 13.48 8.28 -10.62
C VAL A 345 12.87 9.68 -10.78
N PRO A 346 12.42 10.34 -9.70
CA PRO A 346 11.64 11.57 -9.79
C PRO A 346 12.33 12.71 -10.54
N LEU A 347 13.64 12.85 -10.36
CA LEU A 347 14.39 13.97 -10.92
C LEU A 347 15.72 13.50 -11.52
N ARG A 348 15.98 13.92 -12.76
CA ARG A 348 17.26 13.74 -13.43
C ARG A 348 17.97 15.07 -13.53
N LEU A 349 19.24 15.12 -13.08
CA LEU A 349 20.13 16.25 -13.21
C LEU A 349 21.17 15.94 -14.29
N GLU A 350 21.20 16.74 -15.35
CA GLU A 350 22.14 16.66 -16.45
C GLU A 350 23.15 17.81 -16.32
N LEU A 351 24.44 17.50 -16.36
CA LEU A 351 25.48 18.50 -16.22
C LEU A 351 26.63 18.21 -17.20
N GLY A 352 26.78 19.07 -18.17
CA GLY A 352 27.81 19.00 -19.20
C GLY A 352 28.77 20.23 -19.20
N PRO A 353 29.76 20.26 -20.10
CA PRO A 353 30.76 21.34 -20.13
C PRO A 353 30.15 22.73 -20.26
N LYS A 354 29.16 22.89 -21.14
CA LYS A 354 28.50 24.19 -21.38
C LYS A 354 27.67 24.66 -20.18
N ASP A 355 27.15 23.70 -19.41
CA ASP A 355 26.37 24.00 -18.20
C ASP A 355 27.29 24.41 -17.06
N ILE A 356 28.46 23.76 -16.93
CA ILE A 356 29.50 24.10 -15.96
C ILE A 356 29.99 25.53 -16.21
N GLU A 357 30.30 25.89 -17.49
CA GLU A 357 30.76 27.25 -17.89
C GLU A 357 29.75 28.33 -17.49
N LYS A 358 28.43 28.00 -17.48
CA LYS A 358 27.34 28.92 -17.15
C LYS A 358 26.89 28.83 -15.69
N ASN A 359 27.57 28.06 -14.86
CA ASN A 359 27.21 27.79 -13.48
C ASN A 359 25.72 27.30 -13.34
N GLN A 360 25.28 26.42 -14.23
CA GLN A 360 23.90 25.89 -14.26
C GLN A 360 23.89 24.38 -14.48
N CYS A 361 22.75 23.75 -14.29
CA CYS A 361 22.47 22.38 -14.71
C CYS A 361 21.07 22.30 -15.37
N VAL A 362 20.76 21.17 -15.99
CA VAL A 362 19.40 20.87 -16.48
C VAL A 362 18.74 19.89 -15.52
N LEU A 363 17.60 20.26 -14.96
CA LEU A 363 16.73 19.37 -14.20
C LEU A 363 15.58 18.90 -15.10
N VAL A 364 15.32 17.60 -15.08
CA VAL A 364 14.24 16.98 -15.85
C VAL A 364 13.33 16.20 -14.92
N ARG A 365 12.05 16.58 -14.89
CA ARG A 365 11.03 15.92 -14.07
C ARG A 365 10.57 14.62 -14.74
N ARG A 366 10.43 13.54 -13.97
CA ARG A 366 9.92 12.26 -14.47
C ARG A 366 8.41 12.30 -14.76
N ASP A 367 7.65 13.00 -13.94
CA ASP A 367 6.18 13.03 -13.99
C ASP A 367 5.62 13.81 -15.20
N SER A 368 6.33 14.85 -15.65
CA SER A 368 5.89 15.74 -16.74
C SER A 368 6.82 15.76 -17.95
N GLY A 369 8.07 15.30 -17.80
CA GLY A 369 9.12 15.45 -18.81
C GLY A 369 9.64 16.88 -18.95
N GLU A 370 9.19 17.81 -18.11
CA GLU A 370 9.61 19.21 -18.13
C GLU A 370 11.11 19.35 -17.86
N LYS A 371 11.77 20.21 -18.65
CA LYS A 371 13.18 20.55 -18.51
C LYS A 371 13.35 22.00 -18.04
N SER A 372 14.13 22.17 -16.98
CA SER A 372 14.43 23.50 -16.42
C SER A 372 15.93 23.69 -16.29
N PHE A 373 16.43 24.88 -16.69
CA PHE A 373 17.80 25.30 -16.43
C PHE A 373 17.84 25.95 -15.05
N VAL A 374 18.69 25.42 -14.16
CA VAL A 374 18.78 25.88 -12.77
C VAL A 374 20.22 26.22 -12.43
N CYS A 375 20.42 27.36 -11.75
CA CYS A 375 21.73 27.77 -11.26
C CYS A 375 22.27 26.74 -10.24
N LEU A 376 23.56 26.43 -10.30
CA LEU A 376 24.21 25.56 -9.33
C LEU A 376 24.31 26.20 -7.94
N ASP A 377 24.26 27.52 -7.85
CA ASP A 377 24.13 28.20 -6.57
C ASP A 377 22.70 27.99 -6.02
N GLY A 378 22.60 27.41 -4.85
CA GLY A 378 21.28 27.08 -4.23
C GLY A 378 20.59 25.87 -4.85
N ILE A 379 21.31 24.98 -5.54
CA ILE A 379 20.75 23.79 -6.21
C ILE A 379 20.03 22.87 -5.24
N GLU A 380 20.47 22.81 -3.98
CA GLU A 380 19.86 21.97 -2.93
C GLU A 380 18.40 22.36 -2.67
N GLU A 381 18.14 23.65 -2.55
CA GLU A 381 16.78 24.16 -2.30
C GLU A 381 15.91 24.05 -3.55
N ALA A 382 16.47 24.35 -4.72
CA ALA A 382 15.78 24.20 -5.99
C ALA A 382 15.33 22.74 -6.24
N VAL A 383 16.19 21.77 -5.93
CA VAL A 383 15.87 20.34 -6.03
C VAL A 383 14.78 19.94 -5.03
N LYS A 384 14.85 20.36 -3.77
CA LYS A 384 13.82 20.07 -2.77
C LYS A 384 12.45 20.62 -3.19
N THR A 385 12.41 21.90 -3.60
CA THR A 385 11.19 22.53 -4.10
C THR A 385 10.60 21.77 -5.30
N MET A 386 11.44 21.33 -6.22
CA MET A 386 10.98 20.57 -7.39
C MET A 386 10.47 19.18 -7.02
N LEU A 387 11.10 18.50 -6.06
CA LEU A 387 10.60 17.21 -5.55
C LEU A 387 9.24 17.36 -4.84
N ASP A 388 9.03 18.44 -4.09
CA ASP A 388 7.72 18.72 -3.48
C ASP A 388 6.67 19.02 -4.56
N ALA A 389 7.01 19.82 -5.58
CA ALA A 389 6.13 20.08 -6.72
C ALA A 389 5.79 18.81 -7.54
N ILE A 390 6.71 17.85 -7.66
CA ILE A 390 6.44 16.53 -8.26
C ILE A 390 5.42 15.77 -7.40
N HIS A 391 5.59 15.74 -6.08
CA HIS A 391 4.65 15.07 -5.18
C HIS A 391 3.24 15.66 -5.30
N GLU A 392 3.11 16.98 -5.26
CA GLU A 392 1.83 17.68 -5.39
C GLU A 392 1.17 17.42 -6.75
N GLY A 393 1.97 17.44 -7.84
CA GLY A 393 1.50 17.15 -9.20
C GLY A 393 0.97 15.73 -9.33
N LEU A 394 1.66 14.74 -8.77
CA LEU A 394 1.22 13.34 -8.76
C LEU A 394 -0.09 13.18 -7.98
N TYR A 395 -0.19 13.79 -6.79
CA TYR A 395 -1.41 13.75 -6.00
C TYR A 395 -2.59 14.42 -6.73
N ALA A 396 -2.40 15.60 -7.30
CA ALA A 396 -3.45 16.32 -8.03
C ALA A 396 -3.94 15.54 -9.25
N LYS A 397 -3.03 14.87 -9.98
CA LYS A 397 -3.40 13.99 -11.12
C LYS A 397 -4.25 12.81 -10.65
N ALA A 398 -3.84 12.14 -9.58
CA ALA A 398 -4.56 11.00 -9.02
C ALA A 398 -5.92 11.40 -8.43
N ALA A 399 -6.00 12.55 -7.75
CA ALA A 399 -7.24 13.09 -7.20
C ALA A 399 -8.26 13.41 -8.29
N ARG A 400 -7.82 14.01 -9.38
CA ARG A 400 -8.65 14.28 -10.55
C ARG A 400 -9.19 12.99 -11.17
N ASN A 401 -8.34 11.95 -11.32
CA ASN A 401 -8.79 10.65 -11.80
C ASN A 401 -9.85 10.01 -10.91
N LEU A 402 -9.70 10.12 -9.59
CA LEU A 402 -10.69 9.63 -8.62
C LEU A 402 -12.02 10.39 -8.76
N GLU A 403 -11.97 11.71 -8.83
CA GLU A 403 -13.16 12.58 -8.95
C GLU A 403 -13.93 12.33 -10.26
N GLU A 404 -13.23 12.34 -11.39
CA GLU A 404 -13.81 12.15 -12.74
C GLU A 404 -14.41 10.75 -12.95
N ASN A 405 -13.99 9.76 -12.17
CA ASN A 405 -14.43 8.37 -12.27
C ASN A 405 -15.23 7.91 -11.03
N THR A 406 -15.81 8.84 -10.29
CA THR A 406 -16.74 8.55 -9.18
C THR A 406 -18.11 9.12 -9.50
N TYR A 407 -19.13 8.27 -9.56
CA TYR A 407 -20.48 8.62 -10.07
C TYR A 407 -21.53 8.40 -8.99
N ALA A 408 -22.42 9.38 -8.78
CA ALA A 408 -23.66 9.16 -8.06
C ALA A 408 -24.66 8.43 -8.98
N CYS A 409 -25.25 7.34 -8.48
CA CYS A 409 -26.23 6.53 -9.20
C CYS A 409 -27.47 6.33 -8.33
N ALA A 410 -28.66 6.54 -8.91
CA ALA A 410 -29.93 6.40 -8.20
C ALA A 410 -30.49 4.96 -8.27
N SER A 411 -30.02 4.14 -9.19
CA SER A 411 -30.52 2.79 -9.41
C SER A 411 -29.41 1.79 -9.76
N LEU A 412 -29.72 0.49 -9.60
CA LEU A 412 -28.84 -0.60 -10.02
C LEU A 412 -28.55 -0.55 -11.55
N GLU A 413 -29.53 -0.16 -12.35
CA GLU A 413 -29.35 -0.06 -13.80
C GLU A 413 -28.34 1.04 -14.17
N GLU A 414 -28.37 2.18 -13.49
CA GLU A 414 -27.35 3.22 -13.67
C GLU A 414 -25.96 2.73 -13.29
N VAL A 415 -25.85 1.95 -12.19
CA VAL A 415 -24.56 1.34 -11.80
C VAL A 415 -24.05 0.41 -12.90
N LYS A 416 -24.90 -0.48 -13.43
CA LYS A 416 -24.55 -1.39 -14.53
C LYS A 416 -24.02 -0.61 -15.73
N GLU A 417 -24.75 0.43 -16.15
CA GLU A 417 -24.37 1.25 -17.29
C GLU A 417 -23.02 1.94 -17.09
N LYS A 418 -22.82 2.61 -15.94
CA LYS A 418 -21.57 3.32 -15.64
C LYS A 418 -20.39 2.36 -15.56
N MET A 419 -20.56 1.21 -14.90
CA MET A 419 -19.49 0.22 -14.76
C MET A 419 -19.12 -0.41 -16.11
N ALA A 420 -20.10 -0.70 -16.98
CA ALA A 420 -19.83 -1.25 -18.30
C ALA A 420 -19.13 -0.25 -19.24
N GLN A 421 -19.47 1.04 -19.16
CA GLN A 421 -18.91 2.06 -20.04
C GLN A 421 -17.57 2.61 -19.58
N ARG A 422 -17.37 2.79 -18.27
CA ARG A 422 -16.27 3.59 -17.74
C ARG A 422 -15.50 2.91 -16.60
N GLY A 423 -16.10 1.97 -15.85
CA GLY A 423 -15.54 1.50 -14.58
C GLY A 423 -15.52 2.60 -13.51
N GLY A 424 -14.69 2.48 -12.48
CA GLY A 424 -14.55 3.46 -11.42
C GLY A 424 -15.39 3.14 -10.20
N PHE A 425 -15.82 4.17 -9.47
CA PHE A 425 -16.67 4.04 -8.29
C PHE A 425 -18.09 4.53 -8.54
N ALA A 426 -19.08 3.72 -8.17
CA ALA A 426 -20.46 4.15 -8.07
C ALA A 426 -20.81 4.44 -6.60
N LYS A 427 -21.42 5.60 -6.33
CA LYS A 427 -22.02 5.95 -5.04
C LYS A 427 -23.52 5.74 -5.13
N THR A 428 -24.09 4.94 -4.24
CA THR A 428 -25.54 4.74 -4.18
C THR A 428 -26.03 4.76 -2.74
N MET A 429 -27.32 5.06 -2.58
CA MET A 429 -28.01 4.83 -1.32
C MET A 429 -28.33 3.34 -1.17
N TRP A 430 -28.16 2.80 0.03
CA TRP A 430 -28.35 1.37 0.36
C TRP A 430 -29.13 1.19 1.66
N CYS A 431 -29.99 0.18 1.72
CA CYS A 431 -30.86 -0.11 2.86
C CYS A 431 -30.18 -0.85 4.02
N GLY A 432 -28.95 -1.34 3.82
CA GLY A 432 -28.26 -2.18 4.80
C GLY A 432 -28.53 -3.69 4.67
N ASP A 433 -29.31 -4.10 3.69
CA ASP A 433 -29.66 -5.52 3.49
C ASP A 433 -28.59 -6.21 2.63
N GLU A 434 -28.03 -7.33 3.14
CA GLU A 434 -27.02 -8.14 2.44
C GLU A 434 -27.53 -8.65 1.08
N ALA A 435 -28.83 -8.96 0.96
CA ALA A 435 -29.41 -9.40 -0.30
C ALA A 435 -29.23 -8.35 -1.42
N CYS A 436 -29.31 -7.07 -1.08
CA CYS A 436 -29.03 -5.99 -2.04
C CYS A 436 -27.55 -5.91 -2.43
N GLU A 437 -26.66 -6.18 -1.49
CA GLU A 437 -25.21 -6.24 -1.76
C GLU A 437 -24.86 -7.43 -2.67
N ILE A 438 -25.48 -8.59 -2.44
CA ILE A 438 -25.33 -9.77 -3.30
C ILE A 438 -25.79 -9.43 -4.74
N ARG A 439 -26.95 -8.81 -4.90
CA ARG A 439 -27.46 -8.41 -6.20
C ARG A 439 -26.56 -7.41 -6.94
N MET A 440 -25.94 -6.45 -6.22
CA MET A 440 -24.94 -5.56 -6.81
C MET A 440 -23.77 -6.35 -7.42
N LYS A 441 -23.32 -7.40 -6.74
CA LYS A 441 -22.23 -8.26 -7.24
C LYS A 441 -22.67 -9.12 -8.43
N GLU A 442 -23.81 -9.76 -8.34
CA GLU A 442 -24.32 -10.67 -9.36
C GLU A 442 -24.75 -9.95 -10.64
N GLU A 443 -25.43 -8.80 -10.50
CA GLU A 443 -26.03 -8.10 -11.63
C GLU A 443 -25.15 -6.98 -12.21
N ALA A 444 -24.36 -6.29 -11.39
CA ALA A 444 -23.48 -5.19 -11.82
C ALA A 444 -21.99 -5.53 -11.79
N GLY A 445 -21.61 -6.71 -11.26
CA GLY A 445 -20.20 -7.12 -11.15
C GLY A 445 -19.36 -6.34 -10.15
N VAL A 446 -19.98 -5.57 -9.24
CA VAL A 446 -19.30 -4.72 -8.27
C VAL A 446 -19.50 -5.23 -6.84
N SER A 447 -18.48 -5.02 -6.00
CA SER A 447 -18.60 -5.25 -4.55
C SER A 447 -18.63 -3.93 -3.79
N SER A 448 -19.18 -3.95 -2.58
CA SER A 448 -19.08 -2.80 -1.69
C SER A 448 -17.61 -2.53 -1.35
N ARG A 449 -17.18 -1.27 -1.53
CA ARG A 449 -15.83 -0.89 -1.14
C ARG A 449 -15.81 -0.43 0.29
N CYS A 450 -16.68 0.52 0.59
CA CYS A 450 -16.92 0.97 1.96
C CYS A 450 -18.21 1.79 2.08
N ILE A 451 -18.71 1.89 3.29
CA ILE A 451 -19.62 2.92 3.77
C ILE A 451 -18.71 4.09 4.18
N PRO A 452 -18.63 5.19 3.42
CA PRO A 452 -17.70 6.27 3.73
C PRO A 452 -18.05 6.94 5.05
N LEU A 453 -17.03 7.48 5.73
CA LEU A 453 -17.23 8.19 6.99
C LEU A 453 -18.02 9.48 6.79
N GLU A 454 -17.80 10.15 5.66
CA GLU A 454 -18.59 11.31 5.25
C GLU A 454 -19.73 10.83 4.35
N GLN A 455 -20.95 10.91 4.88
CA GLN A 455 -22.15 10.47 4.19
C GLN A 455 -22.75 11.61 3.35
N GLU A 456 -23.05 11.32 2.09
CA GLU A 456 -23.82 12.19 1.21
C GLU A 456 -25.24 11.66 1.09
N HIS A 457 -26.24 12.54 1.14
CA HIS A 457 -27.63 12.18 0.89
C HIS A 457 -27.91 12.24 -0.62
N LEU A 458 -27.92 11.09 -1.27
CA LEU A 458 -28.18 10.96 -2.71
C LEU A 458 -29.66 10.65 -3.02
N GLY A 459 -30.48 10.37 -2.00
CA GLY A 459 -31.89 10.03 -2.12
C GLY A 459 -32.37 9.22 -0.92
N ASP A 460 -33.69 8.97 -0.84
CA ASP A 460 -34.33 8.34 0.31
C ASP A 460 -34.41 6.80 0.18
N THR A 461 -34.19 6.26 -1.01
CA THR A 461 -34.42 4.85 -1.32
C THR A 461 -33.17 4.12 -1.73
N CYS A 462 -33.12 2.83 -1.40
CA CYS A 462 -32.08 1.90 -1.81
C CYS A 462 -32.09 1.73 -3.33
N ALA A 463 -30.96 1.94 -3.97
CA ALA A 463 -30.80 1.81 -5.43
C ALA A 463 -31.13 0.42 -5.98
N VAL A 464 -31.17 -0.61 -5.12
CA VAL A 464 -31.42 -2.01 -5.52
C VAL A 464 -32.87 -2.43 -5.31
N CYS A 465 -33.44 -2.16 -4.13
CA CYS A 465 -34.76 -2.70 -3.76
C CYS A 465 -35.84 -1.63 -3.56
N GLY A 466 -35.51 -0.35 -3.63
CA GLY A 466 -36.45 0.75 -3.44
C GLY A 466 -36.95 0.97 -2.00
N LYS A 467 -36.50 0.15 -1.03
CA LYS A 467 -36.83 0.37 0.39
C LYS A 467 -36.08 1.60 0.92
N SER A 468 -36.49 2.11 2.09
CA SER A 468 -35.79 3.21 2.76
C SER A 468 -34.29 2.91 2.91
N ALA A 469 -33.47 3.85 2.51
CA ALA A 469 -32.03 3.74 2.58
C ALA A 469 -31.48 4.15 3.95
N LYS A 470 -30.37 3.55 4.36
CA LYS A 470 -29.67 3.85 5.62
C LYS A 470 -28.32 4.51 5.42
N HIS A 471 -27.62 4.12 4.36
CA HIS A 471 -26.22 4.52 4.12
C HIS A 471 -25.99 4.80 2.63
N MET A 472 -25.12 5.76 2.37
CA MET A 472 -24.46 5.87 1.07
C MET A 472 -23.23 4.94 1.05
N VAL A 473 -23.05 4.19 -0.03
CA VAL A 473 -21.98 3.19 -0.20
C VAL A 473 -21.23 3.41 -1.50
N TYR A 474 -19.90 3.21 -1.45
CA TYR A 474 -19.05 3.11 -2.63
C TYR A 474 -19.00 1.68 -3.14
N TRP A 475 -19.26 1.51 -4.43
CA TRP A 475 -19.21 0.23 -5.17
C TRP A 475 -18.15 0.30 -6.24
N GLY A 476 -17.48 -0.82 -6.52
CA GLY A 476 -16.49 -0.89 -7.58
C GLY A 476 -15.99 -2.30 -7.81
N VAL A 477 -15.36 -2.50 -8.96
CA VAL A 477 -14.63 -3.75 -9.26
C VAL A 477 -13.31 -3.70 -8.49
N ALA A 478 -12.98 -4.77 -7.76
CA ALA A 478 -11.77 -4.85 -6.94
C ALA A 478 -10.72 -5.78 -7.54
N TYR A 479 -9.46 -5.54 -7.17
CA TYR A 479 -8.33 -6.43 -7.40
C TYR A 479 -8.33 -7.62 -6.46
#